data_6302cb704a34e1d78dc6736845488720
#
_entry.id   6302cb704a34e1d78dc6736845488720
#
_cell.length_a   1.000
_cell.length_b   1.000
_cell.length_c   1.000
_cell.angle_alpha   90.00
_cell.angle_beta   90.00
_cell.angle_gamma   90.00
#
_symmetry.space_group_name_H-M   'P 1'
#
loop_
_entity.id
_entity.type
_entity.pdbx_description
1 polymer ?
#
loop_
_entity_poly.entity_id
_entity_poly.type
_entity_poly.pdbx_seq_one_letter_code
_entity_poly.pdbx_strand_id
1 'polypeptide(L)'
;GSRGLGDVYKRQVFTTCILFGVVIVAILYWYFGTEQGHSIRATGCNPQMARAQGINTSFCKVLALMISNGLVGLSGALYAQYQGAADVNMGRGAIVIGLAAVIIGDVLFGKLCAGKKLAFAYTLFSVIVGAIIYYLVLSIILWLKFPSDDLKLFSAIVVAIFLAIPYLKNKKKATRGL
;
A
#
# COMPACT_ATOMS: atom_id res chain seq x y z
N GLY A 1 -28.40 19.76 -17.94
CA GLY A 1 -27.05 19.82 -18.53
C GLY A 1 -25.89 19.69 -17.55
N SER A 2 -26.00 20.23 -16.34
CA SER A 2 -24.85 20.25 -15.39
C SER A 2 -24.55 18.89 -14.71
N ARG A 3 -25.55 18.04 -14.52
CA ARG A 3 -25.33 16.69 -13.92
C ARG A 3 -24.54 15.76 -14.83
N GLY A 4 -24.77 15.80 -16.12
CA GLY A 4 -24.04 14.95 -17.08
C GLY A 4 -22.55 15.29 -17.22
N LEU A 5 -22.20 16.58 -17.15
CA LEU A 5 -20.80 17.03 -17.19
C LEU A 5 -20.02 16.59 -15.94
N GLY A 6 -20.65 16.65 -14.76
CA GLY A 6 -20.04 16.17 -13.51
C GLY A 6 -19.77 14.66 -13.51
N ASP A 7 -20.69 13.86 -14.05
CA ASP A 7 -20.54 12.42 -14.13
C ASP A 7 -19.47 12.01 -15.16
N VAL A 8 -19.39 12.70 -16.30
CA VAL A 8 -18.34 12.50 -17.32
C VAL A 8 -16.98 12.84 -16.75
N TYR A 9 -16.85 13.95 -16.01
CA TYR A 9 -15.59 14.37 -15.39
C TYR A 9 -15.12 13.34 -14.34
N LYS A 10 -16.00 12.90 -13.45
CA LYS A 10 -15.70 11.86 -12.45
C LYS A 10 -15.25 10.56 -13.10
N ARG A 11 -15.93 10.14 -14.16
CA ARG A 11 -15.59 8.93 -14.90
C ARG A 11 -14.24 9.04 -15.58
N GLN A 12 -13.91 10.20 -16.16
CA GLN A 12 -12.63 10.46 -16.79
C GLN A 12 -11.49 10.41 -15.78
N VAL A 13 -11.63 11.08 -14.63
CA VAL A 13 -10.62 11.07 -13.56
C VAL A 13 -10.41 9.66 -13.02
N PHE A 14 -11.49 8.90 -12.78
CA PHE A 14 -11.41 7.53 -12.32
C PHE A 14 -10.67 6.63 -13.31
N THR A 15 -10.98 6.73 -14.61
CA THR A 15 -10.31 5.99 -15.67
C THR A 15 -8.82 6.35 -15.76
N THR A 16 -8.49 7.63 -15.64
CA THR A 16 -7.09 8.11 -15.65
C THR A 16 -6.31 7.55 -14.45
N CYS A 17 -6.89 7.57 -13.25
CA CYS A 17 -6.24 7.01 -12.06
C CYS A 17 -6.01 5.50 -12.18
N ILE A 18 -6.96 4.75 -12.71
CA ILE A 18 -6.79 3.31 -12.96
C ILE A 18 -5.68 3.06 -13.99
N LEU A 19 -5.67 3.81 -15.09
CA LEU A 19 -4.66 3.68 -16.13
C LEU A 19 -3.25 3.92 -15.57
N PHE A 20 -3.06 5.02 -14.81
CA PHE A 20 -1.80 5.30 -14.15
C PHE A 20 -1.41 4.21 -13.15
N GLY A 21 -2.36 3.74 -12.36
CA GLY A 21 -2.13 2.64 -11.40
C GLY A 21 -1.64 1.37 -12.08
N VAL A 22 -2.28 0.97 -13.16
CA VAL A 22 -1.89 -0.22 -13.94
C VAL A 22 -0.50 -0.05 -14.55
N VAL A 23 -0.19 1.11 -15.13
CA VAL A 23 1.13 1.41 -15.71
C VAL A 23 2.22 1.36 -14.63
N ILE A 24 1.98 1.96 -13.47
CA ILE A 24 2.95 1.94 -12.35
C ILE A 24 3.19 0.51 -11.87
N VAL A 25 2.12 -0.28 -11.67
CA VAL A 25 2.25 -1.69 -11.24
C VAL A 25 3.03 -2.50 -12.29
N ALA A 26 2.78 -2.29 -13.58
CA ALA A 26 3.51 -2.96 -14.64
C ALA A 26 5.01 -2.59 -14.65
N ILE A 27 5.33 -1.31 -14.49
CA ILE A 27 6.72 -0.81 -14.40
C ILE A 27 7.42 -1.40 -13.18
N LEU A 28 6.78 -1.38 -12.02
CA LEU A 28 7.33 -1.95 -10.79
C LEU A 28 7.55 -3.46 -10.93
N TYR A 29 6.58 -4.17 -11.49
CA TYR A 29 6.71 -5.60 -11.72
C TYR A 29 7.89 -5.94 -12.62
N TRP A 30 8.04 -5.20 -13.73
CA TRP A 30 9.18 -5.35 -14.63
C TRP A 30 10.50 -5.03 -13.94
N TYR A 31 10.57 -3.90 -13.23
CA TYR A 31 11.79 -3.45 -12.55
C TYR A 31 12.24 -4.43 -11.45
N PHE A 32 11.32 -4.91 -10.62
CA PHE A 32 11.63 -5.88 -9.58
C PHE A 32 11.91 -7.29 -10.10
N GLY A 33 11.68 -7.55 -11.38
CA GLY A 33 12.14 -8.72 -12.12
C GLY A 33 13.58 -8.63 -12.61
N THR A 34 14.23 -7.46 -12.56
CA THR A 34 15.64 -7.27 -12.93
C THR A 34 16.58 -7.72 -11.80
N GLU A 35 17.88 -7.86 -12.12
CA GLU A 35 18.91 -8.20 -11.13
C GLU A 35 18.99 -7.18 -9.99
N GLN A 36 18.82 -5.90 -10.30
CA GLN A 36 18.78 -4.83 -9.28
C GLN A 36 17.57 -4.98 -8.36
N GLY A 37 16.39 -5.30 -8.92
CA GLY A 37 15.19 -5.55 -8.15
C GLY A 37 15.34 -6.77 -7.23
N HIS A 38 15.96 -7.83 -7.69
CA HIS A 38 16.26 -9.00 -6.87
C HIS A 38 17.23 -8.67 -5.74
N SER A 39 18.25 -7.86 -6.00
CA SER A 39 19.21 -7.38 -4.99
C SER A 39 18.55 -6.54 -3.91
N ILE A 40 17.61 -5.66 -4.27
CA ILE A 40 16.81 -4.88 -3.33
C ILE A 40 15.96 -5.79 -2.44
N ARG A 41 15.28 -6.77 -3.03
CA ARG A 41 14.45 -7.73 -2.29
C ARG A 41 15.28 -8.61 -1.35
N ALA A 42 16.44 -9.10 -1.80
CA ALA A 42 17.36 -9.87 -0.98
C ALA A 42 17.88 -9.04 0.21
N THR A 43 18.21 -7.77 -0.02
CA THR A 43 18.61 -6.82 1.04
C THR A 43 17.49 -6.59 2.05
N GLY A 44 16.24 -6.56 1.61
CA GLY A 44 15.07 -6.42 2.48
C GLY A 44 14.81 -7.66 3.35
N CYS A 45 15.07 -8.86 2.82
CA CYS A 45 14.88 -10.11 3.57
C CYS A 45 16.00 -10.34 4.60
N ASN A 46 17.25 -10.24 4.18
CA ASN A 46 18.41 -10.43 5.06
C ASN A 46 19.61 -9.63 4.55
N PRO A 47 19.88 -8.45 5.13
CA PRO A 47 20.97 -7.60 4.68
C PRO A 47 22.37 -8.18 4.95
N GLN A 48 22.52 -9.04 5.97
CA GLN A 48 23.81 -9.69 6.26
C GLN A 48 24.14 -10.73 5.20
N MET A 49 23.17 -11.56 4.84
CA MET A 49 23.31 -12.55 3.78
C MET A 49 23.57 -11.89 2.41
N ALA A 50 22.86 -10.81 2.11
CA ALA A 50 23.06 -10.05 0.87
C ALA A 50 24.51 -9.50 0.77
N ARG A 51 25.08 -8.98 1.86
CA ARG A 51 26.48 -8.55 1.91
C ARG A 51 27.46 -9.69 1.70
N ALA A 52 27.20 -10.84 2.30
CA ALA A 52 28.03 -12.04 2.11
C ALA A 52 28.06 -12.50 0.64
N GLN A 53 27.02 -12.20 -0.12
CA GLN A 53 26.92 -12.45 -1.56
C GLN A 53 27.52 -11.34 -2.44
N GLY A 54 28.16 -10.34 -1.84
CA GLY A 54 28.78 -9.22 -2.56
C GLY A 54 27.84 -8.09 -2.96
N ILE A 55 26.58 -8.10 -2.51
CA ILE A 55 25.61 -7.05 -2.83
C ILE A 55 25.89 -5.81 -1.96
N ASN A 56 25.97 -4.64 -2.61
CA ASN A 56 26.06 -3.36 -1.89
C ASN A 56 24.70 -2.97 -1.31
N THR A 57 24.46 -3.40 -0.06
CA THR A 57 23.18 -3.17 0.64
C THR A 57 22.88 -1.70 0.89
N SER A 58 23.89 -0.85 1.04
CA SER A 58 23.69 0.59 1.23
C SER A 58 23.12 1.24 -0.03
N PHE A 59 23.68 0.91 -1.19
CA PHE A 59 23.16 1.38 -2.48
C PHE A 59 21.73 0.88 -2.72
N CYS A 60 21.45 -0.40 -2.46
CA CYS A 60 20.10 -0.98 -2.61
C CYS A 60 19.05 -0.27 -1.73
N LYS A 61 19.44 0.10 -0.49
CA LYS A 61 18.54 0.84 0.42
C LYS A 61 18.23 2.24 -0.10
N VAL A 62 19.26 2.97 -0.55
CA VAL A 62 19.09 4.32 -1.12
C VAL A 62 18.20 4.26 -2.35
N LEU A 63 18.44 3.30 -3.25
CA LEU A 63 17.66 3.14 -4.47
C LEU A 63 16.19 2.81 -4.17
N ALA A 64 15.94 1.92 -3.21
CA ALA A 64 14.58 1.60 -2.77
C ALA A 64 13.85 2.81 -2.20
N LEU A 65 14.54 3.64 -1.40
CA LEU A 65 13.97 4.88 -0.86
C LEU A 65 13.70 5.91 -1.96
N MET A 66 14.57 6.03 -2.96
CA MET A 66 14.36 6.93 -4.11
C MET A 66 13.09 6.53 -4.89
N ILE A 67 12.93 5.24 -5.19
CA ILE A 67 11.75 4.73 -5.89
C ILE A 67 10.49 4.97 -5.05
N SER A 68 10.53 4.66 -3.76
CA SER A 68 9.41 4.85 -2.85
C SER A 68 8.98 6.32 -2.78
N ASN A 69 9.92 7.24 -2.57
CA ASN A 69 9.63 8.66 -2.51
C ASN A 69 9.13 9.22 -3.84
N GLY A 70 9.66 8.72 -4.96
CA GLY A 70 9.15 9.06 -6.30
C GLY A 70 7.69 8.66 -6.49
N LEU A 71 7.31 7.46 -6.04
CA LEU A 71 5.92 6.99 -6.09
C LEU A 71 4.99 7.82 -5.18
N VAL A 72 5.47 8.19 -3.99
CA VAL A 72 4.70 9.06 -3.07
C VAL A 72 4.47 10.44 -3.71
N GLY A 73 5.51 11.03 -4.31
CA GLY A 73 5.39 12.31 -5.01
C GLY A 73 4.39 12.25 -6.17
N LEU A 74 4.44 11.19 -6.97
CA LEU A 74 3.52 10.97 -8.08
C LEU A 74 2.08 10.76 -7.58
N SER A 75 1.89 10.01 -6.52
CA SER A 75 0.59 9.81 -5.87
C SER A 75 0.02 11.14 -5.35
N GLY A 76 0.86 11.97 -4.73
CA GLY A 76 0.46 13.30 -4.25
C GLY A 76 0.06 14.23 -5.39
N ALA A 77 0.77 14.21 -6.51
CA ALA A 77 0.44 15.00 -7.70
C ALA A 77 -0.91 14.57 -8.32
N LEU A 78 -1.15 13.29 -8.45
CA LEU A 78 -2.43 12.75 -8.93
C LEU A 78 -3.59 13.11 -8.00
N TYR A 79 -3.36 13.04 -6.69
CA TYR A 79 -4.37 13.41 -5.70
C TYR A 79 -4.68 14.92 -5.72
N ALA A 80 -3.66 15.78 -5.85
CA ALA A 80 -3.84 17.22 -5.99
C ALA A 80 -4.61 17.57 -7.28
N GLN A 81 -4.33 16.88 -8.37
CA GLN A 81 -5.06 17.05 -9.63
C GLN A 81 -6.53 16.61 -9.51
N TYR A 82 -6.81 15.54 -8.77
CA TYR A 82 -8.19 15.11 -8.49
C TYR A 82 -8.96 16.13 -7.65
N GLN A 83 -8.33 16.70 -6.63
CA GLN A 83 -8.94 17.69 -5.74
C GLN A 83 -9.07 19.08 -6.39
N GLY A 84 -8.28 19.35 -7.43
CA GLY A 84 -8.20 20.69 -8.05
C GLY A 84 -7.48 21.72 -7.19
N ALA A 85 -6.89 21.32 -6.06
CA ALA A 85 -6.14 22.18 -5.15
C ALA A 85 -5.00 21.40 -4.50
N ALA A 86 -3.91 22.08 -4.16
CA ALA A 86 -2.80 21.50 -3.42
C ALA A 86 -2.71 22.17 -2.04
N ASP A 87 -2.79 21.38 -0.98
CA ASP A 87 -2.63 21.82 0.40
C ASP A 87 -1.47 21.06 1.06
N VAL A 88 -0.71 21.77 1.90
CA VAL A 88 0.39 21.18 2.68
C VAL A 88 -0.09 20.06 3.60
N ASN A 89 -1.34 20.10 4.03
CA ASN A 89 -1.94 19.13 4.94
C ASN A 89 -2.53 17.90 4.24
N MET A 90 -2.54 17.84 2.90
CA MET A 90 -3.10 16.71 2.13
C MET A 90 -2.47 15.36 2.48
N GLY A 91 -1.18 15.35 2.81
CA GLY A 91 -0.44 14.15 3.20
C GLY A 91 -0.61 13.71 4.66
N ARG A 92 -1.35 14.48 5.47
CA ARG A 92 -1.56 14.13 6.89
C ARG A 92 -2.38 12.84 6.99
N GLY A 93 -1.79 11.85 7.65
CA GLY A 93 -2.42 10.52 7.82
C GLY A 93 -2.19 9.57 6.64
N ALA A 94 -1.59 10.00 5.53
CA ALA A 94 -1.31 9.13 4.38
C ALA A 94 -0.40 7.94 4.77
N ILE A 95 0.55 8.14 5.67
CA ILE A 95 1.41 7.07 6.19
C ILE A 95 0.58 6.01 6.91
N VAL A 96 -0.38 6.43 7.74
CA VAL A 96 -1.27 5.51 8.48
C VAL A 96 -2.14 4.72 7.51
N ILE A 97 -2.70 5.38 6.50
CA ILE A 97 -3.53 4.75 5.46
C ILE A 97 -2.70 3.74 4.67
N GLY A 98 -1.50 4.11 4.24
CA GLY A 98 -0.60 3.24 3.50
C GLY A 98 -0.18 2.01 4.31
N LEU A 99 0.19 2.21 5.57
CA LEU A 99 0.55 1.12 6.48
C LEU A 99 -0.64 0.18 6.72
N ALA A 100 -1.83 0.73 6.95
CA ALA A 100 -3.06 -0.04 7.11
C ALA A 100 -3.36 -0.88 5.86
N ALA A 101 -3.26 -0.30 4.67
CA ALA A 101 -3.49 -1.00 3.41
C ALA A 101 -2.54 -2.18 3.23
N VAL A 102 -1.25 -2.00 3.53
CA VAL A 102 -0.24 -3.07 3.46
C VAL A 102 -0.55 -4.18 4.46
N ILE A 103 -0.86 -3.83 5.71
CA ILE A 103 -1.16 -4.80 6.77
C ILE A 103 -2.42 -5.60 6.44
N ILE A 104 -3.50 -4.92 6.03
CA ILE A 104 -4.76 -5.57 5.64
C ILE A 104 -4.51 -6.52 4.45
N GLY A 105 -3.78 -6.06 3.45
CA GLY A 105 -3.40 -6.85 2.29
C GLY A 105 -2.59 -8.09 2.68
N ASP A 106 -1.59 -7.95 3.53
CA ASP A 106 -0.75 -9.05 3.98
C ASP A 106 -1.50 -10.06 4.85
N VAL A 107 -2.37 -9.61 5.74
CA VAL A 107 -3.20 -10.48 6.58
C VAL A 107 -4.16 -11.34 5.74
N LEU A 108 -4.76 -10.74 4.71
CA LEU A 108 -5.74 -11.41 3.85
C LEU A 108 -5.08 -12.36 2.84
N PHE A 109 -4.01 -11.91 2.21
CA PHE A 109 -3.41 -12.61 1.06
C PHE A 109 -2.02 -13.22 1.33
N GLY A 110 -1.36 -12.88 2.44
CA GLY A 110 -0.01 -13.35 2.75
C GLY A 110 0.15 -14.88 2.74
N LYS A 111 -0.90 -15.61 3.10
CA LYS A 111 -0.92 -17.07 3.03
C LYS A 111 -1.14 -17.62 1.62
N LEU A 112 -1.86 -16.90 0.77
CA LEU A 112 -2.10 -17.31 -0.62
C LEU A 112 -0.86 -17.09 -1.51
N CYS A 113 0.03 -16.19 -1.10
CA CYS A 113 1.19 -15.77 -1.88
C CYS A 113 2.43 -16.64 -1.64
N ALA A 114 2.44 -17.41 -0.56
CA ALA A 114 3.58 -18.25 -0.20
C ALA A 114 3.79 -19.39 -1.25
N GLY A 115 4.87 -19.30 -2.01
CA GLY A 115 5.31 -20.38 -2.89
C GLY A 115 4.94 -20.29 -4.38
N LYS A 116 4.32 -19.21 -4.84
CA LYS A 116 4.00 -19.03 -6.28
C LYS A 116 5.07 -18.21 -7.00
N LYS A 117 5.35 -18.54 -8.27
CA LYS A 117 6.30 -17.82 -9.14
C LYS A 117 5.93 -16.31 -9.31
N LEU A 118 4.67 -15.96 -9.13
CA LEU A 118 4.12 -14.60 -9.21
C LEU A 118 3.89 -13.93 -7.83
N ALA A 119 4.58 -14.39 -6.78
CA ALA A 119 4.39 -13.88 -5.42
C ALA A 119 4.47 -12.34 -5.31
N PHE A 120 5.35 -11.72 -6.10
CA PHE A 120 5.49 -10.26 -6.09
C PHE A 120 4.27 -9.54 -6.70
N ALA A 121 3.72 -10.05 -7.81
CA ALA A 121 2.50 -9.50 -8.40
C ALA A 121 1.31 -9.62 -7.45
N TYR A 122 1.20 -10.75 -6.75
CA TYR A 122 0.17 -10.94 -5.72
C TYR A 122 0.34 -9.98 -4.54
N THR A 123 1.58 -9.68 -4.13
CA THR A 123 1.86 -8.69 -3.08
C THR A 123 1.40 -7.30 -3.51
N LEU A 124 1.72 -6.86 -4.73
CA LEU A 124 1.25 -5.58 -5.25
C LEU A 124 -0.28 -5.51 -5.32
N PHE A 125 -0.91 -6.59 -5.78
CA PHE A 125 -2.37 -6.69 -5.84
C PHE A 125 -3.00 -6.67 -4.44
N SER A 126 -2.41 -7.35 -3.46
CA SER A 126 -2.89 -7.38 -2.08
C SER A 126 -2.92 -6.00 -1.43
N VAL A 127 -1.92 -5.16 -1.71
CA VAL A 127 -1.89 -3.77 -1.21
C VAL A 127 -3.04 -2.94 -1.78
N ILE A 128 -3.33 -3.10 -3.08
CA ILE A 128 -4.46 -2.40 -3.72
C ILE A 128 -5.79 -2.83 -3.09
N VAL A 129 -5.99 -4.13 -2.91
CA VAL A 129 -7.21 -4.66 -2.26
C VAL A 129 -7.29 -4.22 -0.81
N GLY A 130 -6.17 -4.23 -0.08
CA GLY A 130 -6.09 -3.71 1.29
C GLY A 130 -6.50 -2.24 1.40
N ALA A 131 -6.06 -1.41 0.45
CA ALA A 131 -6.47 -0.01 0.37
C ALA A 131 -7.98 0.14 0.12
N ILE A 132 -8.53 -0.63 -0.81
CA ILE A 132 -9.97 -0.62 -1.10
C ILE A 132 -10.78 -0.99 0.14
N ILE A 133 -10.38 -2.04 0.85
CA ILE A 133 -11.07 -2.49 2.08
C ILE A 133 -10.98 -1.41 3.16
N TYR A 134 -9.83 -0.78 3.32
CA TYR A 134 -9.67 0.31 4.29
C TYR A 134 -10.64 1.47 4.00
N TYR A 135 -10.72 1.91 2.74
CA TYR A 135 -11.64 2.98 2.34
C TYR A 135 -13.11 2.57 2.44
N LEU A 136 -13.45 1.30 2.18
CA LEU A 136 -14.79 0.77 2.42
C LEU A 136 -15.18 0.85 3.89
N VAL A 137 -14.28 0.46 4.79
CA VAL A 137 -14.52 0.55 6.24
C VAL A 137 -14.73 2.00 6.67
N LEU A 138 -13.89 2.92 6.18
CA LEU A 138 -14.08 4.36 6.45
C LEU A 138 -15.43 4.88 5.91
N SER A 139 -15.82 4.46 4.71
CA SER A 139 -17.10 4.85 4.11
C SER A 139 -18.29 4.37 4.93
N ILE A 140 -18.22 3.16 5.48
CA ILE A 140 -19.25 2.61 6.38
C ILE A 140 -19.35 3.43 7.68
N ILE A 141 -18.20 3.81 8.26
CA ILE A 141 -18.13 4.64 9.47
C ILE A 141 -18.77 6.02 9.21
N LEU A 142 -18.46 6.62 8.04
CA LEU A 142 -19.07 7.89 7.63
C LEU A 142 -20.58 7.76 7.42
N TRP A 143 -21.04 6.64 6.85
CA TRP A 143 -22.48 6.39 6.64
C TRP A 143 -23.25 6.28 7.97
N LEU A 144 -22.61 5.80 9.02
CA LEU A 144 -23.16 5.76 10.38
C LEU A 144 -23.27 7.16 11.04
N LYS A 145 -22.95 8.24 10.31
CA LYS A 145 -23.06 9.65 10.76
C LYS A 145 -22.24 9.98 12.01
N PHE A 146 -21.11 9.32 12.23
CA PHE A 146 -20.18 9.72 13.27
C PHE A 146 -19.54 11.08 12.93
N PRO A 147 -19.24 11.94 13.92
CA PRO A 147 -18.54 13.21 13.70
C PRO A 147 -17.19 12.97 13.01
N SER A 148 -16.82 13.88 12.11
CA SER A 148 -15.55 13.78 11.35
C SER A 148 -14.30 13.77 12.23
N ASP A 149 -14.38 14.29 13.43
CA ASP A 149 -13.27 14.29 14.40
C ASP A 149 -12.99 12.89 14.97
N ASP A 150 -14.01 12.05 15.07
CA ASP A 150 -13.89 10.68 15.56
C ASP A 150 -13.37 9.72 14.47
N LEU A 151 -13.34 10.11 13.19
CA LEU A 151 -12.81 9.28 12.10
C LEU A 151 -11.36 8.86 12.32
N LYS A 152 -10.55 9.74 12.90
CA LYS A 152 -9.14 9.45 13.22
C LYS A 152 -9.03 8.37 14.29
N LEU A 153 -9.90 8.42 15.28
CA LEU A 153 -9.97 7.43 16.36
C LEU A 153 -10.43 6.07 15.80
N PHE A 154 -11.49 6.05 14.98
CA PHE A 154 -11.98 4.82 14.36
C PHE A 154 -10.95 4.21 13.40
N SER A 155 -10.26 5.03 12.59
CA SER A 155 -9.20 4.54 11.72
C SER A 155 -8.06 3.91 12.51
N ALA A 156 -7.66 4.50 13.64
CA ALA A 156 -6.65 3.95 14.52
C ALA A 156 -7.09 2.61 15.16
N ILE A 157 -8.35 2.50 15.57
CA ILE A 157 -8.93 1.26 16.11
C ILE A 157 -8.93 0.16 15.05
N VAL A 158 -9.35 0.46 13.82
CA VAL A 158 -9.36 -0.50 12.71
C VAL A 158 -7.94 -1.02 12.45
N VAL A 159 -6.96 -0.13 12.37
CA VAL A 159 -5.55 -0.51 12.18
C VAL A 159 -5.05 -1.37 13.34
N ALA A 160 -5.39 -1.01 14.59
CA ALA A 160 -5.01 -1.77 15.77
C ALA A 160 -5.60 -3.19 15.76
N ILE A 161 -6.88 -3.35 15.37
CA ILE A 161 -7.53 -4.65 15.24
C ILE A 161 -6.82 -5.51 14.19
N PHE A 162 -6.54 -4.95 13.00
CA PHE A 162 -5.83 -5.70 11.95
C PHE A 162 -4.40 -6.07 12.33
N LEU A 163 -3.70 -5.22 13.10
CA LEU A 163 -2.38 -5.55 13.65
C LEU A 163 -2.45 -6.63 14.73
N ALA A 164 -3.51 -6.65 15.53
CA ALA A 164 -3.68 -7.64 16.61
C ALA A 164 -3.90 -9.06 16.05
N ILE A 165 -4.53 -9.20 14.89
CA ILE A 165 -4.83 -10.50 14.27
C ILE A 165 -3.56 -11.35 14.04
N PRO A 166 -2.52 -10.87 13.32
CA PRO A 166 -1.29 -11.65 13.11
C PRO A 166 -0.52 -11.87 14.41
N TYR A 167 -0.52 -10.88 15.32
CA TYR A 167 0.16 -11.01 16.60
C TYR A 167 -0.43 -12.14 17.46
N LEU A 168 -1.75 -12.18 17.61
CA LEU A 168 -2.45 -13.23 18.36
C LEU A 168 -2.28 -14.61 17.73
N LYS A 169 -2.22 -14.67 16.41
CA LYS A 169 -2.03 -15.92 15.68
C LYS A 169 -0.61 -16.50 15.84
N ASN A 170 0.39 -15.62 15.85
CA ASN A 170 1.78 -16.02 16.09
C ASN A 170 2.01 -16.45 17.55
N LYS A 171 1.37 -15.77 18.51
CA LYS A 171 1.42 -16.17 19.93
C LYS A 171 0.83 -17.55 20.17
N LYS A 172 -0.31 -17.88 19.53
CA LYS A 172 -0.92 -19.23 19.62
C LYS A 172 -0.06 -20.33 18.99
N LYS A 173 0.78 -20.01 18.00
CA LYS A 173 1.72 -20.98 17.41
C LYS A 173 2.93 -21.23 18.33
N ALA A 174 3.45 -20.20 18.97
CA ALA A 174 4.56 -20.31 19.92
C ALA A 174 4.16 -21.14 21.17
N THR A 175 2.91 -21.02 21.63
CA THR A 175 2.41 -21.76 22.81
C THR A 175 2.03 -23.22 22.50
N ARG A 176 1.84 -23.58 21.23
CA ARG A 176 1.55 -24.97 20.79
C ARG A 176 2.79 -25.75 20.36
N GLY A 177 3.96 -25.12 20.35
CA GLY A 177 5.25 -25.74 20.02
C GLY A 177 6.13 -26.03 21.24
N LEU A 178 5.59 -25.87 22.44
CA LEU A 178 6.12 -26.34 23.73
C LEU A 178 5.23 -27.49 24.22
#